data_1388f4675ab70be2c47ecaffda8d35cd
#
_entry.id   1388f4675ab70be2c47ecaffda8d35cd
#
_cell.length_a   1.000
_cell.length_b   1.000
_cell.length_c   1.000
_cell.angle_alpha   90.00
_cell.angle_beta   90.00
_cell.angle_gamma   90.00
#
_symmetry.space_group_name_H-M   'P 1'
#
loop_
_entity.id
_entity.type
_entity.pdbx_description
1 polymer ?
#
loop_
_entity_poly.entity_id
_entity_poly.type
_entity_poly.pdbx_seq_one_letter_code
_entity_poly.pdbx_strand_id
1 'polypeptide(L)'
;MAKKATKIIEPKPIEVTLWESANKLRGAVEPSEYKHVVLSLIFLKYANDKFDERRQELIEEGKAAFLDNAVFYTAKNVFYIPETSRWSRLMQEAKQADLAFHIDAALAALELENESLRGALPSNYYASLGLDRTKLATLLDRINEVDTLTAADGDLMGRVYEYFLGKFAIAEGKGKGEFYTPKTIVRLMTELIEPYSGRIYDPCCGSGGMFVQSMKFIEAHQGNKLNISVYGQEYTNTTYKLAKMNLAIRGITCNLGAQAADTFHRDQHPDLKADFILANPPFNQKAWRGANELVDDPRWMGFPSPPTSNANYGWILN
;
A
#
# COMPACT_ATOMS: atom_id res chain seq x y z
N MET A 1 4.37 -27.27 -48.83
CA MET A 1 4.96 -26.14 -48.10
C MET A 1 4.05 -25.79 -46.91
N ALA A 2 4.42 -26.18 -45.71
CA ALA A 2 3.64 -25.89 -44.51
C ALA A 2 3.87 -24.45 -44.07
N LYS A 3 2.80 -23.64 -44.00
CA LYS A 3 2.84 -22.28 -43.45
C LYS A 3 3.18 -22.39 -41.96
N LYS A 4 4.33 -21.86 -41.53
CA LYS A 4 4.65 -21.62 -40.11
C LYS A 4 3.60 -20.69 -39.54
N ALA A 5 2.81 -21.20 -38.61
CA ALA A 5 1.93 -20.37 -37.83
C ALA A 5 2.76 -19.36 -37.03
N THR A 6 2.57 -18.07 -37.29
CA THR A 6 3.15 -16.97 -36.52
C THR A 6 2.55 -17.04 -35.12
N LYS A 7 3.36 -17.42 -34.14
CA LYS A 7 2.95 -17.37 -32.73
C LYS A 7 2.62 -15.91 -32.39
N ILE A 8 1.38 -15.60 -32.16
CA ILE A 8 0.96 -14.31 -31.58
C ILE A 8 1.54 -14.31 -30.16
N ILE A 9 2.59 -13.52 -29.95
CA ILE A 9 3.16 -13.31 -28.61
C ILE A 9 2.17 -12.36 -27.91
N GLU A 10 1.38 -12.90 -27.00
CA GLU A 10 0.56 -12.04 -26.14
C GLU A 10 1.47 -11.08 -25.37
N PRO A 11 1.11 -9.78 -25.29
CA PRO A 11 1.89 -8.82 -24.54
C PRO A 11 1.99 -9.27 -23.07
N LYS A 12 3.21 -9.21 -22.52
CA LYS A 12 3.44 -9.54 -21.10
C LYS A 12 2.55 -8.67 -20.23
N PRO A 13 1.95 -9.22 -19.15
CA PRO A 13 1.25 -8.42 -18.16
C PRO A 13 2.12 -7.27 -17.63
N ILE A 14 1.51 -6.12 -17.39
CA ILE A 14 2.21 -4.88 -17.05
C ILE A 14 3.00 -5.02 -15.74
N GLU A 15 2.43 -5.74 -14.76
CA GLU A 15 3.07 -6.04 -13.48
C GLU A 15 4.36 -6.85 -13.66
N VAL A 16 4.43 -7.73 -14.65
CA VAL A 16 5.62 -8.51 -14.98
C VAL A 16 6.69 -7.61 -15.62
N THR A 17 6.29 -6.74 -16.53
CA THR A 17 7.18 -5.79 -17.22
C THR A 17 7.81 -4.81 -16.24
N LEU A 18 7.00 -4.26 -15.34
CA LEU A 18 7.47 -3.39 -14.26
C LEU A 18 8.42 -4.13 -13.32
N TRP A 19 8.10 -5.36 -12.95
CA TRP A 19 8.95 -6.18 -12.10
C TRP A 19 10.32 -6.49 -12.75
N GLU A 20 10.35 -6.85 -14.04
CA GLU A 20 11.59 -7.08 -14.77
C GLU A 20 12.45 -5.81 -14.84
N SER A 21 11.83 -4.65 -15.02
CA SER A 21 12.53 -3.36 -15.03
C SER A 21 13.07 -3.00 -13.65
N ALA A 22 12.26 -3.22 -12.64
CA ALA A 22 12.62 -3.05 -11.27
C ALA A 22 13.82 -3.95 -10.88
N ASN A 23 13.86 -5.20 -11.29
CA ASN A 23 14.95 -6.12 -10.99
C ASN A 23 16.34 -5.66 -11.49
N LYS A 24 16.42 -4.72 -12.43
CA LYS A 24 17.71 -4.14 -12.88
C LYS A 24 18.38 -3.28 -11.80
N LEU A 25 17.64 -2.85 -10.79
CA LEU A 25 18.21 -2.17 -9.62
C LEU A 25 18.75 -3.16 -8.58
N ARG A 26 18.48 -4.46 -8.69
CA ARG A 26 19.02 -5.47 -7.76
C ARG A 26 20.55 -5.39 -7.71
N GLY A 27 21.09 -5.47 -6.50
CA GLY A 27 22.53 -5.37 -6.24
C GLY A 27 23.02 -3.95 -5.98
N ALA A 28 22.16 -2.92 -6.13
CA ALA A 28 22.46 -1.56 -5.71
C ALA A 28 21.84 -1.20 -4.36
N VAL A 29 20.81 -1.96 -3.92
CA VAL A 29 20.06 -1.74 -2.68
C VAL A 29 19.67 -3.08 -2.09
N GLU A 30 19.56 -3.15 -0.76
CA GLU A 30 19.03 -4.31 -0.05
C GLU A 30 17.60 -4.64 -0.54
N PRO A 31 17.23 -5.94 -0.63
CA PRO A 31 15.91 -6.35 -1.12
C PRO A 31 14.74 -5.70 -0.35
N SER A 32 14.90 -5.49 0.97
CA SER A 32 13.91 -4.84 1.82
C SER A 32 13.66 -3.38 1.45
N GLU A 33 14.69 -2.67 1.02
CA GLU A 33 14.65 -1.26 0.66
C GLU A 33 14.13 -1.04 -0.76
N TYR A 34 14.52 -1.95 -1.65
CA TYR A 34 14.21 -1.89 -3.07
C TYR A 34 12.70 -1.79 -3.39
N LYS A 35 11.84 -2.48 -2.61
CA LYS A 35 10.39 -2.43 -2.78
C LYS A 35 9.83 -1.01 -2.61
N HIS A 36 10.36 -0.25 -1.66
CA HIS A 36 9.92 1.12 -1.39
C HIS A 36 10.31 2.07 -2.52
N VAL A 37 11.52 1.90 -3.07
CA VAL A 37 11.98 2.68 -4.23
C VAL A 37 11.02 2.53 -5.40
N VAL A 38 10.66 1.31 -5.73
CA VAL A 38 9.86 1.04 -6.93
C VAL A 38 8.38 1.37 -6.71
N LEU A 39 7.81 0.93 -5.58
CA LEU A 39 6.39 1.12 -5.33
C LEU A 39 6.00 2.58 -5.14
N SER A 40 6.86 3.41 -4.52
CA SER A 40 6.56 4.84 -4.39
C SER A 40 6.65 5.61 -5.71
N LEU A 41 7.55 5.23 -6.63
CA LEU A 41 7.58 5.82 -7.98
C LEU A 41 6.38 5.41 -8.82
N ILE A 42 6.00 4.14 -8.79
CA ILE A 42 4.80 3.65 -9.48
C ILE A 42 3.56 4.34 -8.91
N PHE A 43 3.49 4.51 -7.59
CA PHE A 43 2.42 5.25 -6.93
C PHE A 43 2.36 6.70 -7.42
N LEU A 44 3.48 7.41 -7.45
CA LEU A 44 3.55 8.79 -7.89
C LEU A 44 3.11 8.93 -9.35
N LYS A 45 3.55 8.03 -10.24
CA LYS A 45 3.12 8.00 -11.65
C LYS A 45 1.60 7.83 -11.77
N TYR A 46 1.04 6.83 -11.10
CA TYR A 46 -0.41 6.60 -11.10
C TYR A 46 -1.21 7.79 -10.54
N ALA A 47 -0.76 8.34 -9.41
CA ALA A 47 -1.41 9.50 -8.81
C ALA A 47 -1.40 10.70 -9.77
N ASN A 48 -0.27 10.91 -10.46
CA ASN A 48 -0.17 11.97 -11.49
C ASN A 48 -1.09 11.71 -12.68
N ASP A 49 -1.15 10.48 -13.20
CA ASP A 49 -2.00 10.16 -14.36
C ASP A 49 -3.49 10.38 -14.02
N LYS A 50 -3.93 9.96 -12.82
CA LYS A 50 -5.28 10.22 -12.32
C LYS A 50 -5.55 11.72 -12.12
N PHE A 51 -4.56 12.46 -11.67
CA PHE A 51 -4.65 13.91 -11.54
C PHE A 51 -4.81 14.58 -12.92
N ASP A 52 -4.01 14.18 -13.90
CA ASP A 52 -4.06 14.75 -15.25
C ASP A 52 -5.39 14.40 -15.95
N GLU A 53 -5.90 13.15 -15.78
CA GLU A 53 -7.25 12.76 -16.23
C GLU A 53 -8.31 13.68 -15.62
N ARG A 54 -8.31 13.86 -14.29
CA ARG A 54 -9.26 14.73 -13.61
C ARG A 54 -9.12 16.21 -14.02
N ARG A 55 -7.90 16.67 -14.24
CA ARG A 55 -7.61 18.02 -14.74
C ARG A 55 -8.26 18.25 -16.10
N GLN A 56 -8.17 17.27 -17.00
CA GLN A 56 -8.80 17.32 -18.31
C GLN A 56 -10.34 17.34 -18.21
N GLU A 57 -10.92 16.49 -17.34
CA GLU A 57 -12.37 16.52 -17.07
C GLU A 57 -12.83 17.90 -16.60
N LEU A 58 -12.09 18.54 -15.68
CA LEU A 58 -12.43 19.89 -15.18
C LEU A 58 -12.42 20.93 -16.31
N ILE A 59 -11.53 20.82 -17.28
CA ILE A 59 -11.50 21.69 -18.45
C ILE A 59 -12.75 21.45 -19.30
N GLU A 60 -13.10 20.19 -19.57
CA GLU A 60 -14.29 19.81 -20.35
C GLU A 60 -15.60 20.18 -19.64
N GLU A 61 -15.63 20.14 -18.31
CA GLU A 61 -16.75 20.65 -17.49
C GLU A 61 -16.85 22.19 -17.46
N GLY A 62 -15.95 22.92 -18.11
CA GLY A 62 -15.92 24.40 -18.09
C GLY A 62 -15.41 24.98 -16.77
N LYS A 63 -14.71 24.18 -15.95
CA LYS A 63 -14.22 24.53 -14.61
C LYS A 63 -12.71 24.83 -14.59
N ALA A 64 -12.16 25.36 -15.69
CA ALA A 64 -10.73 25.65 -15.81
C ALA A 64 -10.18 26.61 -14.73
N ALA A 65 -11.03 27.49 -14.17
CA ALA A 65 -10.65 28.37 -13.07
C ALA A 65 -10.31 27.64 -11.74
N PHE A 66 -10.65 26.37 -11.61
CA PHE A 66 -10.47 25.57 -10.38
C PHE A 66 -9.37 24.49 -10.50
N LEU A 67 -8.56 24.54 -11.55
CA LEU A 67 -7.51 23.54 -11.81
C LEU A 67 -6.45 23.46 -10.71
N ASP A 68 -6.27 24.50 -9.92
CA ASP A 68 -5.31 24.55 -8.82
C ASP A 68 -5.99 24.46 -7.43
N ASN A 69 -7.27 24.05 -7.40
CA ASN A 69 -8.01 23.85 -6.16
C ASN A 69 -8.12 22.36 -5.81
N ALA A 70 -7.40 21.93 -4.79
CA ALA A 70 -7.32 20.54 -4.34
C ALA A 70 -8.70 19.89 -4.07
N VAL A 71 -9.70 20.65 -3.63
CA VAL A 71 -11.05 20.16 -3.31
C VAL A 71 -11.72 19.49 -4.52
N PHE A 72 -11.50 20.01 -5.73
CA PHE A 72 -12.10 19.44 -6.96
C PHE A 72 -11.51 18.08 -7.37
N TYR A 73 -10.37 17.72 -6.81
CA TYR A 73 -9.72 16.44 -6.99
C TYR A 73 -10.10 15.48 -5.85
N THR A 74 -9.91 15.90 -4.61
CA THR A 74 -10.18 15.06 -3.42
C THR A 74 -11.65 14.66 -3.30
N ALA A 75 -12.59 15.50 -3.74
CA ALA A 75 -14.02 15.17 -3.83
C ALA A 75 -14.33 14.00 -4.79
N LYS A 76 -13.40 13.64 -5.66
CA LYS A 76 -13.46 12.51 -6.59
C LYS A 76 -12.48 11.38 -6.23
N ASN A 77 -11.92 11.40 -4.99
CA ASN A 77 -10.88 10.49 -4.54
C ASN A 77 -9.62 10.51 -5.44
N VAL A 78 -9.30 11.67 -6.03
CA VAL A 78 -8.08 11.90 -6.79
C VAL A 78 -7.14 12.74 -5.93
N PHE A 79 -5.87 12.35 -5.85
CA PHE A 79 -4.85 13.12 -5.15
C PHE A 79 -4.57 14.43 -5.90
N TYR A 80 -4.43 15.52 -5.15
CA TYR A 80 -3.93 16.76 -5.73
C TYR A 80 -2.41 16.66 -5.88
N ILE A 81 -1.91 16.89 -7.08
CA ILE A 81 -0.49 16.83 -7.39
C ILE A 81 0.08 18.25 -7.52
N PRO A 82 0.83 18.74 -6.53
CA PRO A 82 1.49 20.03 -6.62
C PRO A 82 2.54 20.05 -7.74
N GLU A 83 2.88 21.21 -8.25
CA GLU A 83 3.77 21.37 -9.41
C GLU A 83 5.12 20.65 -9.22
N THR A 84 5.69 20.72 -8.01
CA THR A 84 6.94 20.04 -7.66
C THR A 84 6.85 18.52 -7.71
N SER A 85 5.66 17.96 -7.63
CA SER A 85 5.41 16.51 -7.67
C SER A 85 4.94 16.01 -9.04
N ARG A 86 4.81 16.90 -10.04
CA ARG A 86 4.37 16.50 -11.39
C ARG A 86 5.35 15.54 -12.03
N TRP A 87 4.81 14.45 -12.58
CA TRP A 87 5.64 13.44 -13.26
C TRP A 87 6.45 14.02 -14.41
N SER A 88 5.84 14.91 -15.20
CA SER A 88 6.51 15.62 -16.30
C SER A 88 7.73 16.40 -15.84
N ARG A 89 7.68 17.02 -14.67
CA ARG A 89 8.82 17.74 -14.07
C ARG A 89 9.93 16.78 -13.68
N LEU A 90 9.61 15.67 -13.00
CA LEU A 90 10.61 14.66 -12.66
C LEU A 90 11.29 14.05 -13.91
N MET A 91 10.54 13.85 -14.99
CA MET A 91 11.12 13.40 -16.25
C MET A 91 12.07 14.43 -16.88
N GLN A 92 11.80 15.73 -16.75
CA GLN A 92 12.73 16.79 -17.19
C GLN A 92 13.99 16.81 -16.35
N GLU A 93 13.86 16.55 -15.04
CA GLU A 93 14.96 16.56 -14.06
C GLU A 93 15.70 15.20 -14.00
N ALA A 94 15.25 14.15 -14.70
CA ALA A 94 15.78 12.79 -14.64
C ALA A 94 17.29 12.68 -14.97
N LYS A 95 17.84 13.63 -15.73
CA LYS A 95 19.26 13.68 -16.09
C LYS A 95 20.13 14.52 -15.13
N GLN A 96 19.52 15.19 -14.15
CA GLN A 96 20.24 16.01 -13.18
C GLN A 96 20.95 15.16 -12.12
N ALA A 97 22.04 15.68 -11.55
CA ALA A 97 22.85 14.95 -10.59
C ALA A 97 22.11 14.68 -9.27
N ASP A 98 21.16 15.53 -8.93
CA ASP A 98 20.38 15.56 -7.69
C ASP A 98 18.99 14.94 -7.85
N LEU A 99 18.76 14.10 -8.88
CA LEU A 99 17.50 13.42 -9.14
C LEU A 99 16.88 12.76 -7.89
N ALA A 100 17.69 12.14 -7.04
CA ALA A 100 17.23 11.50 -5.81
C ALA A 100 16.56 12.50 -4.85
N PHE A 101 17.13 13.71 -4.72
CA PHE A 101 16.53 14.78 -3.92
C PHE A 101 15.25 15.33 -4.54
N HIS A 102 15.17 15.41 -5.86
CA HIS A 102 13.94 15.82 -6.55
C HIS A 102 12.80 14.83 -6.32
N ILE A 103 13.09 13.52 -6.34
CA ILE A 103 12.09 12.49 -6.03
C ILE A 103 11.62 12.61 -4.57
N ASP A 104 12.55 12.73 -3.63
CA ASP A 104 12.21 12.89 -2.20
C ASP A 104 11.35 14.15 -1.98
N ALA A 105 11.70 15.26 -2.62
CA ALA A 105 10.94 16.52 -2.54
C ALA A 105 9.54 16.37 -3.15
N ALA A 106 9.42 15.66 -4.28
CA ALA A 106 8.14 15.40 -4.93
C ALA A 106 7.21 14.56 -4.06
N LEU A 107 7.74 13.51 -3.43
CA LEU A 107 6.96 12.64 -2.52
C LEU A 107 6.54 13.41 -1.25
N ALA A 108 7.43 14.22 -0.68
CA ALA A 108 7.12 15.04 0.49
C ALA A 108 6.03 16.08 0.19
N ALA A 109 6.11 16.76 -0.95
CA ALA A 109 5.11 17.74 -1.36
C ALA A 109 3.75 17.08 -1.64
N LEU A 110 3.74 15.90 -2.26
CA LEU A 110 2.52 15.11 -2.48
C LEU A 110 1.85 14.73 -1.15
N GLU A 111 2.64 14.29 -0.17
CA GLU A 111 2.14 13.92 1.16
C GLU A 111 1.57 15.12 1.92
N LEU A 112 2.21 16.29 1.80
CA LEU A 112 1.78 17.52 2.47
C LEU A 112 0.41 18.00 1.97
N GLU A 113 0.17 17.91 0.66
CA GLU A 113 -1.07 18.36 0.04
C GLU A 113 -2.24 17.36 0.18
N ASN A 114 -1.96 16.13 0.61
CA ASN A 114 -2.96 15.08 0.71
C ASN A 114 -2.96 14.42 2.11
N GLU A 115 -3.89 14.84 2.96
CA GLU A 115 -4.01 14.35 4.35
C GLU A 115 -4.08 12.82 4.45
N SER A 116 -4.75 12.16 3.51
CA SER A 116 -4.87 10.69 3.46
C SER A 116 -3.52 9.97 3.23
N LEU A 117 -2.51 10.68 2.73
CA LEU A 117 -1.15 10.16 2.52
C LEU A 117 -0.21 10.45 3.68
N ARG A 118 -0.64 11.19 4.73
CA ARG A 118 0.23 11.57 5.83
C ARG A 118 0.91 10.36 6.48
N GLY A 119 2.25 10.34 6.47
CA GLY A 119 3.07 9.23 6.97
C GLY A 119 3.07 7.98 6.08
N ALA A 120 2.52 8.05 4.85
CA ALA A 120 2.47 6.93 3.93
C ALA A 120 3.71 6.83 3.04
N LEU A 121 4.24 7.96 2.63
CA LEU A 121 5.33 8.00 1.66
C LEU A 121 6.72 7.96 2.33
N PRO A 122 7.74 7.43 1.66
CA PRO A 122 9.10 7.50 2.17
C PRO A 122 9.59 8.96 2.15
N SER A 123 10.26 9.40 3.21
CA SER A 123 10.84 10.75 3.32
C SER A 123 12.35 10.68 3.38
N ASN A 124 13.05 11.54 2.65
CA ASN A 124 14.52 11.59 2.53
C ASN A 124 15.15 10.23 2.22
N TYR A 125 14.45 9.44 1.44
CA TYR A 125 14.75 8.02 1.27
C TYR A 125 15.70 7.78 0.09
N TYR A 126 15.39 8.34 -1.07
CA TYR A 126 16.17 8.16 -2.28
C TYR A 126 17.58 8.74 -2.16
N ALA A 127 17.68 9.93 -1.56
CA ALA A 127 18.97 10.57 -1.32
C ALA A 127 19.85 9.77 -0.34
N SER A 128 19.25 9.13 0.67
CA SER A 128 19.98 8.35 1.68
C SER A 128 20.52 7.02 1.16
N LEU A 129 19.91 6.45 0.12
CA LEU A 129 20.29 5.14 -0.44
C LEU A 129 21.53 5.19 -1.34
N GLY A 130 22.00 6.38 -1.74
CA GLY A 130 23.16 6.52 -2.64
C GLY A 130 22.97 5.81 -3.98
N LEU A 131 21.75 5.76 -4.50
CA LEU A 131 21.41 5.08 -5.75
C LEU A 131 22.15 5.67 -6.94
N ASP A 132 22.65 4.81 -7.82
CA ASP A 132 23.21 5.23 -9.10
C ASP A 132 22.16 5.99 -9.90
N ARG A 133 22.48 7.23 -10.29
CA ARG A 133 21.57 8.12 -11.02
C ARG A 133 21.09 7.51 -12.33
N THR A 134 21.98 6.85 -13.07
CA THR A 134 21.64 6.26 -14.39
C THR A 134 20.61 5.14 -14.24
N LYS A 135 20.78 4.32 -13.20
CA LYS A 135 19.81 3.26 -12.90
C LYS A 135 18.46 3.85 -12.47
N LEU A 136 18.47 4.91 -11.66
CA LEU A 136 17.27 5.59 -11.21
C LEU A 136 16.53 6.26 -12.37
N ALA A 137 17.24 6.97 -13.25
CA ALA A 137 16.69 7.55 -14.47
C ALA A 137 16.10 6.48 -15.40
N THR A 138 16.80 5.35 -15.57
CA THR A 138 16.29 4.23 -16.37
C THR A 138 15.01 3.64 -15.77
N LEU A 139 14.88 3.58 -14.44
CA LEU A 139 13.66 3.15 -13.80
C LEU A 139 12.50 4.12 -14.07
N LEU A 140 12.75 5.43 -13.96
CA LEU A 140 11.74 6.47 -14.30
C LEU A 140 11.29 6.33 -15.75
N ASP A 141 12.22 6.19 -16.70
CA ASP A 141 11.90 6.00 -18.13
C ASP A 141 10.98 4.78 -18.32
N ARG A 142 11.28 3.67 -17.66
CA ARG A 142 10.46 2.44 -17.76
C ARG A 142 9.08 2.58 -17.13
N ILE A 143 8.98 3.27 -16.00
CA ILE A 143 7.68 3.56 -15.38
C ILE A 143 6.89 4.52 -16.25
N ASN A 144 7.56 5.47 -16.92
CA ASN A 144 6.92 6.41 -17.83
C ASN A 144 6.27 5.75 -19.06
N GLU A 145 6.84 4.63 -19.53
CA GLU A 145 6.27 3.84 -20.64
C GLU A 145 4.95 3.14 -20.29
N VAL A 146 4.58 3.12 -19.00
CA VAL A 146 3.40 2.40 -18.50
C VAL A 146 2.18 3.30 -18.57
N ASP A 147 1.16 2.85 -19.29
CA ASP A 147 -0.18 3.41 -19.19
C ASP A 147 -0.87 2.86 -17.93
N THR A 148 -1.04 3.72 -16.93
CA THR A 148 -1.59 3.34 -15.63
C THR A 148 -3.12 3.42 -15.57
N LEU A 149 -3.78 3.94 -16.62
CA LEU A 149 -5.21 4.21 -16.66
C LEU A 149 -6.03 3.16 -17.44
N THR A 150 -5.42 2.45 -18.40
CA THR A 150 -6.14 1.60 -19.38
C THR A 150 -6.51 0.19 -18.91
N ALA A 151 -6.48 -0.11 -17.62
CA ALA A 151 -6.90 -1.42 -17.16
C ALA A 151 -8.42 -1.61 -17.25
N ALA A 152 -8.83 -2.68 -17.92
CA ALA A 152 -10.23 -3.04 -18.10
C ALA A 152 -11.02 -3.29 -16.79
N ASP A 153 -10.34 -3.52 -15.69
CA ASP A 153 -10.93 -3.81 -14.37
C ASP A 153 -10.78 -2.67 -13.33
N GLY A 154 -10.23 -1.52 -13.73
CA GLY A 154 -10.12 -0.33 -12.87
C GLY A 154 -9.14 -0.45 -11.68
N ASP A 155 -8.55 -1.62 -11.41
CA ASP A 155 -7.62 -1.86 -10.28
C ASP A 155 -6.21 -2.28 -10.74
N LEU A 156 -5.71 -1.66 -11.83
CA LEU A 156 -4.36 -1.97 -12.34
C LEU A 156 -3.30 -1.77 -11.25
N MET A 157 -3.35 -0.62 -10.59
CA MET A 157 -2.36 -0.29 -9.56
C MET A 157 -2.43 -1.23 -8.37
N GLY A 158 -3.64 -1.61 -7.98
CA GLY A 158 -3.81 -2.63 -6.96
C GLY A 158 -3.18 -3.96 -7.34
N ARG A 159 -3.34 -4.41 -8.59
CA ARG A 159 -2.69 -5.64 -9.09
C ARG A 159 -1.18 -5.53 -9.12
N VAL A 160 -0.64 -4.42 -9.65
CA VAL A 160 0.80 -4.15 -9.66
C VAL A 160 1.35 -4.20 -8.23
N TYR A 161 0.68 -3.48 -7.31
CA TYR A 161 1.09 -3.42 -5.92
C TYR A 161 1.13 -4.81 -5.26
N GLU A 162 0.05 -5.59 -5.40
CA GLU A 162 -0.04 -6.94 -4.86
C GLU A 162 0.97 -7.91 -5.50
N TYR A 163 1.19 -7.80 -6.82
CA TYR A 163 2.19 -8.61 -7.51
C TYR A 163 3.59 -8.35 -6.95
N PHE A 164 3.94 -7.08 -6.76
CA PHE A 164 5.22 -6.69 -6.18
C PHE A 164 5.37 -7.18 -4.74
N LEU A 165 4.35 -6.98 -3.90
CA LEU A 165 4.36 -7.49 -2.52
C LEU A 165 4.57 -9.01 -2.47
N GLY A 166 3.87 -9.76 -3.32
CA GLY A 166 4.04 -11.22 -3.41
C GLY A 166 5.46 -11.63 -3.85
N LYS A 167 6.04 -10.93 -4.82
CA LYS A 167 7.42 -11.17 -5.28
C LYS A 167 8.45 -10.84 -4.22
N PHE A 168 8.26 -9.75 -3.47
CA PHE A 168 9.16 -9.37 -2.39
C PHE A 168 9.07 -10.34 -1.21
N ALA A 169 7.90 -10.80 -0.83
CA ALA A 169 7.72 -11.80 0.21
C ALA A 169 8.52 -13.09 -0.10
N ILE A 170 8.49 -13.54 -1.35
CA ILE A 170 9.29 -14.69 -1.80
C ILE A 170 10.79 -14.40 -1.74
N ALA A 171 11.23 -13.22 -2.19
CA ALA A 171 12.65 -12.84 -2.26
C ALA A 171 13.28 -12.66 -0.86
N GLU A 172 12.50 -12.21 0.12
CA GLU A 172 12.93 -12.04 1.52
C GLU A 172 12.93 -13.37 2.32
N GLY A 173 12.62 -14.49 1.69
CA GLY A 173 12.53 -15.80 2.36
C GLY A 173 11.36 -15.91 3.35
N LYS A 174 10.47 -14.92 3.36
CA LYS A 174 9.30 -14.79 4.24
C LYS A 174 8.04 -15.38 3.62
N GLY A 175 8.20 -16.33 2.70
CA GLY A 175 7.11 -16.99 1.97
C GLY A 175 6.18 -17.85 2.84
N LYS A 176 6.28 -17.75 4.17
CA LYS A 176 5.47 -18.51 5.14
C LYS A 176 4.31 -17.69 5.75
N GLY A 177 3.80 -16.68 5.06
CA GLY A 177 2.58 -15.98 5.49
C GLY A 177 2.78 -14.79 6.44
N GLU A 178 4.01 -14.44 6.80
CA GLU A 178 4.28 -13.35 7.76
C GLU A 178 4.01 -11.94 7.20
N PHE A 179 3.90 -11.76 5.87
CA PHE A 179 3.72 -10.44 5.24
C PHE A 179 2.62 -10.39 4.17
N TYR A 180 2.13 -11.53 3.72
CA TYR A 180 1.16 -11.59 2.65
C TYR A 180 0.25 -12.80 2.81
N THR A 181 -1.01 -12.53 3.12
CA THR A 181 -2.04 -13.58 3.15
C THR A 181 -2.58 -13.76 1.73
N PRO A 182 -2.58 -14.99 1.17
CA PRO A 182 -3.12 -15.25 -0.15
C PRO A 182 -4.56 -14.74 -0.29
N LYS A 183 -4.87 -14.06 -1.41
CA LYS A 183 -6.19 -13.49 -1.69
C LYS A 183 -7.34 -14.50 -1.53
N THR A 184 -7.10 -15.74 -1.93
CA THR A 184 -8.12 -16.82 -1.83
C THR A 184 -8.49 -17.12 -0.39
N ILE A 185 -7.53 -17.08 0.53
CA ILE A 185 -7.77 -17.27 1.97
C ILE A 185 -8.53 -16.06 2.53
N VAL A 186 -8.05 -14.85 2.23
CA VAL A 186 -8.70 -13.62 2.72
C VAL A 186 -10.13 -13.52 2.20
N ARG A 187 -10.34 -13.84 0.91
CA ARG A 187 -11.67 -13.88 0.33
C ARG A 187 -12.58 -14.87 1.04
N LEU A 188 -12.08 -16.09 1.30
CA LEU A 188 -12.85 -17.09 2.04
C LEU A 188 -13.25 -16.59 3.43
N MET A 189 -12.31 -16.00 4.17
CA MET A 189 -12.58 -15.41 5.49
C MET A 189 -13.64 -14.31 5.41
N THR A 190 -13.54 -13.43 4.43
CA THR A 190 -14.49 -12.33 4.23
C THR A 190 -15.89 -12.83 3.86
N GLU A 191 -15.99 -13.84 2.98
CA GLU A 191 -17.26 -14.48 2.63
C GLU A 191 -17.91 -15.21 3.82
N LEU A 192 -17.11 -15.69 4.79
CA LEU A 192 -17.63 -16.34 6.00
C LEU A 192 -18.21 -15.38 7.03
N ILE A 193 -17.64 -14.16 7.14
CA ILE A 193 -18.06 -13.18 8.15
C ILE A 193 -19.02 -12.12 7.60
N GLU A 194 -19.13 -12.00 6.27
CA GLU A 194 -20.08 -11.11 5.56
C GLU A 194 -20.11 -9.66 6.11
N PRO A 195 -19.00 -8.90 6.01
CA PRO A 195 -18.91 -7.57 6.61
C PRO A 195 -19.62 -6.50 5.75
N TYR A 196 -20.94 -6.46 5.77
CA TYR A 196 -21.73 -5.48 5.00
C TYR A 196 -21.68 -4.05 5.54
N SER A 197 -21.52 -3.89 6.86
CA SER A 197 -21.48 -2.58 7.53
C SER A 197 -20.83 -2.70 8.90
N GLY A 198 -20.25 -1.60 9.40
CA GLY A 198 -19.65 -1.55 10.73
C GLY A 198 -18.15 -1.32 10.72
N ARG A 199 -17.48 -1.68 11.79
CA ARG A 199 -16.05 -1.47 12.02
C ARG A 199 -15.29 -2.77 11.84
N ILE A 200 -14.38 -2.79 10.88
CA ILE A 200 -13.47 -3.91 10.64
C ILE A 200 -12.12 -3.56 11.27
N TYR A 201 -11.57 -4.49 12.04
CA TYR A 201 -10.28 -4.33 12.70
C TYR A 201 -9.32 -5.48 12.35
N ASP A 202 -8.07 -5.11 12.08
CA ASP A 202 -6.94 -6.04 11.95
C ASP A 202 -5.77 -5.54 12.80
N PRO A 203 -5.48 -6.21 13.95
CA PRO A 203 -4.43 -5.80 14.88
C PRO A 203 -3.01 -6.03 14.37
N CYS A 204 -2.84 -6.69 13.24
CA CYS A 204 -1.55 -7.00 12.60
C CYS A 204 -1.68 -6.96 11.08
N CYS A 205 -2.18 -5.82 10.57
CA CYS A 205 -2.77 -5.70 9.24
C CYS A 205 -1.80 -5.92 8.06
N GLY A 206 -0.51 -6.01 8.31
CA GLY A 206 0.48 -6.18 7.28
C GLY A 206 0.35 -5.09 6.20
N SER A 207 0.22 -5.49 4.95
CA SER A 207 -0.01 -4.58 3.82
C SER A 207 -1.47 -4.14 3.62
N GLY A 208 -2.38 -4.46 4.54
CA GLY A 208 -3.81 -4.09 4.46
C GLY A 208 -4.65 -5.01 3.56
N GLY A 209 -4.17 -6.21 3.29
CA GLY A 209 -4.84 -7.16 2.37
C GLY A 209 -6.25 -7.57 2.82
N MET A 210 -6.49 -7.71 4.14
CA MET A 210 -7.80 -8.03 4.70
C MET A 210 -8.82 -6.94 4.37
N PHE A 211 -8.45 -5.68 4.54
CA PHE A 211 -9.32 -4.53 4.25
C PHE A 211 -9.68 -4.44 2.77
N VAL A 212 -8.69 -4.66 1.88
CA VAL A 212 -8.92 -4.64 0.43
C VAL A 212 -9.94 -5.70 0.02
N GLN A 213 -9.86 -6.91 0.55
CA GLN A 213 -10.81 -7.97 0.20
C GLN A 213 -12.20 -7.72 0.82
N SER A 214 -12.27 -7.15 2.02
CA SER A 214 -13.54 -6.73 2.63
C SER A 214 -14.26 -5.68 1.77
N MET A 215 -13.53 -4.70 1.22
CA MET A 215 -14.11 -3.73 0.30
C MET A 215 -14.57 -4.35 -1.02
N LYS A 216 -13.81 -5.31 -1.57
CA LYS A 216 -14.21 -6.07 -2.78
C LYS A 216 -15.45 -6.93 -2.54
N PHE A 217 -15.58 -7.52 -1.35
CA PHE A 217 -16.79 -8.24 -0.96
C PHE A 217 -18.02 -7.32 -1.01
N ILE A 218 -17.93 -6.13 -0.40
CA ILE A 218 -19.03 -5.16 -0.39
C ILE A 218 -19.41 -4.75 -1.81
N GLU A 219 -18.43 -4.47 -2.66
CA GLU A 219 -18.66 -4.12 -4.08
C GLU A 219 -19.37 -5.26 -4.84
N ALA A 220 -18.89 -6.48 -4.66
CA ALA A 220 -19.47 -7.67 -5.33
C ALA A 220 -20.93 -7.92 -4.92
N HIS A 221 -21.30 -7.54 -3.69
CA HIS A 221 -22.65 -7.71 -3.14
C HIS A 221 -23.48 -6.41 -3.21
N GLN A 222 -23.08 -5.44 -4.04
CA GLN A 222 -23.80 -4.17 -4.24
C GLN A 222 -24.00 -3.34 -2.95
N GLY A 223 -23.12 -3.54 -1.97
CA GLY A 223 -23.12 -2.80 -0.71
C GLY A 223 -22.52 -1.40 -0.85
N ASN A 224 -22.72 -0.59 0.19
CA ASN A 224 -22.15 0.76 0.25
C ASN A 224 -20.87 0.76 1.09
N LYS A 225 -19.72 1.02 0.45
CA LYS A 225 -18.42 1.13 1.12
C LYS A 225 -18.39 2.18 2.24
N LEU A 226 -19.23 3.21 2.19
CA LEU A 226 -19.30 4.23 3.21
C LEU A 226 -19.88 3.72 4.53
N ASN A 227 -20.51 2.54 4.54
CA ASN A 227 -21.01 1.91 5.75
C ASN A 227 -19.96 1.15 6.54
N ILE A 228 -18.71 1.07 6.01
CA ILE A 228 -17.59 0.40 6.66
C ILE A 228 -16.55 1.42 7.13
N SER A 229 -16.07 1.22 8.33
CA SER A 229 -14.91 1.92 8.89
C SER A 229 -13.78 0.92 9.13
N VAL A 230 -12.59 1.23 8.62
CA VAL A 230 -11.41 0.36 8.65
C VAL A 230 -10.46 0.83 9.74
N TYR A 231 -10.10 -0.07 10.63
CA TYR A 231 -9.12 0.13 11.70
C TYR A 231 -8.05 -0.94 11.63
N GLY A 232 -6.81 -0.56 11.86
CA GLY A 232 -5.72 -1.53 11.87
C GLY A 232 -4.52 -1.07 12.65
N GLN A 233 -3.61 -1.99 12.86
CA GLN A 233 -2.33 -1.71 13.47
C GLN A 233 -1.24 -2.58 12.82
N GLU A 234 -0.05 -2.03 12.68
CA GLU A 234 1.09 -2.73 12.11
C GLU A 234 2.36 -2.36 12.88
N TYR A 235 3.15 -3.38 13.22
CA TYR A 235 4.37 -3.24 14.01
C TYR A 235 5.51 -2.57 13.23
N THR A 236 5.70 -2.97 11.96
CA THR A 236 6.85 -2.57 11.15
C THR A 236 6.56 -1.28 10.39
N ASN A 237 7.36 -0.23 10.60
CA ASN A 237 7.15 1.08 9.98
C ASN A 237 7.10 1.02 8.44
N THR A 238 7.96 0.20 7.83
CA THR A 238 7.97 0.02 6.36
C THR A 238 6.67 -0.62 5.86
N THR A 239 6.16 -1.63 6.55
CA THR A 239 4.91 -2.32 6.21
C THR A 239 3.69 -1.43 6.48
N TYR A 240 3.70 -0.65 7.57
CA TYR A 240 2.69 0.36 7.87
C TYR A 240 2.54 1.38 6.72
N LYS A 241 3.65 1.91 6.21
CA LYS A 241 3.64 2.83 5.05
C LYS A 241 3.07 2.14 3.80
N LEU A 242 3.47 0.89 3.56
CA LEU A 242 2.94 0.11 2.45
C LEU A 242 1.42 -0.12 2.57
N ALA A 243 0.92 -0.39 3.77
CA ALA A 243 -0.52 -0.52 4.02
C ALA A 243 -1.26 0.79 3.70
N LYS A 244 -0.76 1.92 4.20
CA LYS A 244 -1.33 3.24 3.89
C LYS A 244 -1.39 3.52 2.41
N MET A 245 -0.29 3.31 1.68
CA MET A 245 -0.26 3.48 0.22
C MET A 245 -1.24 2.54 -0.48
N ASN A 246 -1.28 1.26 -0.08
CA ASN A 246 -2.16 0.25 -0.65
C ASN A 246 -3.64 0.62 -0.52
N LEU A 247 -4.03 1.12 0.65
CA LEU A 247 -5.41 1.53 0.92
C LEU A 247 -5.74 2.85 0.22
N ALA A 248 -4.81 3.81 0.22
CA ALA A 248 -4.97 5.11 -0.43
C ALA A 248 -5.17 4.99 -1.96
N ILE A 249 -4.40 4.12 -2.64
CA ILE A 249 -4.55 3.82 -4.08
C ILE A 249 -6.00 3.39 -4.41
N ARG A 250 -6.67 2.72 -3.48
CA ARG A 250 -8.03 2.19 -3.65
C ARG A 250 -9.13 3.08 -3.08
N GLY A 251 -8.76 4.28 -2.62
CA GLY A 251 -9.70 5.20 -1.98
C GLY A 251 -10.31 4.65 -0.69
N ILE A 252 -9.63 3.73 -0.01
CA ILE A 252 -10.09 3.16 1.25
C ILE A 252 -9.62 4.04 2.40
N THR A 253 -10.56 4.74 3.01
CA THR A 253 -10.29 5.51 4.24
C THR A 253 -10.05 4.54 5.40
N CYS A 254 -8.95 4.73 6.13
CA CYS A 254 -8.56 3.85 7.22
C CYS A 254 -7.95 4.61 8.39
N ASN A 255 -8.08 4.06 9.57
CA ASN A 255 -7.33 4.48 10.75
C ASN A 255 -6.37 3.35 11.15
N LEU A 256 -5.09 3.49 10.79
CA LEU A 256 -4.03 2.54 11.15
C LEU A 256 -3.24 2.97 12.40
N GLY A 257 -3.79 3.89 13.19
CA GLY A 257 -3.09 4.55 14.28
C GLY A 257 -2.15 5.66 13.80
N ALA A 258 -1.55 6.37 14.73
CA ALA A 258 -0.68 7.51 14.44
C ALA A 258 0.67 7.09 13.83
N GLN A 259 1.12 5.87 14.12
CA GLN A 259 2.41 5.33 13.70
C GLN A 259 2.40 3.80 13.74
N ALA A 260 3.45 3.19 13.17
CA ALA A 260 3.72 1.77 13.37
C ALA A 260 3.95 1.48 14.86
N ALA A 261 3.30 0.46 15.41
CA ALA A 261 3.41 0.10 16.82
C ALA A 261 3.09 -1.36 17.08
N ASP A 262 3.68 -1.88 18.15
CA ASP A 262 3.35 -3.19 18.69
C ASP A 262 1.95 -3.16 19.32
N THR A 263 1.07 -4.02 18.85
CA THR A 263 -0.33 -4.06 19.26
C THR A 263 -0.49 -4.41 20.75
N PHE A 264 0.39 -5.22 21.30
CA PHE A 264 0.32 -5.58 22.71
C PHE A 264 0.86 -4.49 23.62
N HIS A 265 1.98 -3.86 23.27
CA HIS A 265 2.65 -2.87 24.12
C HIS A 265 2.17 -1.44 23.90
N ARG A 266 1.60 -1.17 22.73
CA ARG A 266 1.14 0.17 22.35
C ARG A 266 -0.11 0.08 21.49
N ASP A 267 -1.20 -0.29 22.13
CA ASP A 267 -2.50 -0.27 21.49
C ASP A 267 -2.88 1.17 21.11
N GLN A 268 -3.17 1.38 19.84
CA GLN A 268 -3.57 2.69 19.31
C GLN A 268 -5.08 2.82 19.13
N HIS A 269 -5.81 1.76 19.46
CA HIS A 269 -7.28 1.70 19.38
C HIS A 269 -7.94 1.17 20.65
N PRO A 270 -7.56 1.65 21.86
CA PRO A 270 -7.97 1.05 23.14
C PRO A 270 -9.47 1.09 23.38
N ASP A 271 -10.18 2.06 22.79
CA ASP A 271 -11.62 2.24 22.92
C ASP A 271 -12.42 1.65 21.75
N LEU A 272 -11.75 1.02 20.80
CA LEU A 272 -12.41 0.44 19.62
C LEU A 272 -13.24 -0.77 20.02
N LYS A 273 -14.52 -0.74 19.62
CA LYS A 273 -15.39 -1.92 19.63
C LYS A 273 -15.65 -2.30 18.19
N ALA A 274 -14.87 -3.24 17.69
CA ALA A 274 -14.98 -3.73 16.32
C ALA A 274 -16.21 -4.64 16.16
N ASP A 275 -16.86 -4.54 15.01
CA ASP A 275 -17.96 -5.44 14.64
C ASP A 275 -17.40 -6.71 13.98
N PHE A 276 -16.27 -6.59 13.30
CA PHE A 276 -15.56 -7.70 12.65
C PHE A 276 -14.05 -7.60 12.92
N ILE A 277 -13.45 -8.72 13.24
CA ILE A 277 -11.98 -8.83 13.37
C ILE A 277 -11.50 -9.88 12.38
N LEU A 278 -10.60 -9.47 11.48
CA LEU A 278 -9.91 -10.35 10.54
C LEU A 278 -8.41 -10.17 10.69
N ALA A 279 -7.71 -11.21 11.06
CA ALA A 279 -6.27 -11.15 11.27
C ALA A 279 -5.57 -12.42 10.81
N ASN A 280 -4.33 -12.25 10.35
CA ASN A 280 -3.35 -13.33 10.20
C ASN A 280 -2.14 -12.99 11.06
N PRO A 281 -2.20 -13.23 12.38
CA PRO A 281 -1.16 -12.84 13.31
C PRO A 281 0.13 -13.66 13.11
N PRO A 282 1.30 -13.14 13.54
CA PRO A 282 2.54 -13.90 13.51
C PRO A 282 2.42 -15.13 14.41
N PHE A 283 2.60 -16.32 13.81
CA PHE A 283 2.45 -17.60 14.50
C PHE A 283 3.65 -17.90 15.40
N ASN A 284 3.36 -18.40 16.61
CA ASN A 284 4.37 -18.89 17.55
C ASN A 284 5.43 -17.83 17.92
N GLN A 285 5.03 -16.57 17.98
CA GLN A 285 5.89 -15.47 18.38
C GLN A 285 6.37 -15.69 19.82
N LYS A 286 7.68 -15.85 20.00
CA LYS A 286 8.32 -16.10 21.28
C LYS A 286 8.83 -14.81 21.89
N ALA A 287 8.96 -14.77 23.22
CA ALA A 287 9.51 -13.63 23.97
C ALA A 287 8.82 -12.30 23.57
N TRP A 288 7.53 -12.34 23.34
CA TRP A 288 6.71 -11.21 22.88
C TRP A 288 6.42 -10.21 24.00
N ARG A 289 6.59 -10.61 25.27
CA ARG A 289 6.54 -9.77 26.46
C ARG A 289 7.50 -10.29 27.55
N GLY A 290 7.89 -9.42 28.46
CA GLY A 290 8.60 -9.81 29.67
C GLY A 290 7.71 -10.57 30.65
N ALA A 291 8.33 -11.22 31.63
CA ALA A 291 7.60 -12.04 32.60
C ALA A 291 6.55 -11.26 33.41
N ASN A 292 6.86 -10.00 33.72
CA ASN A 292 6.00 -9.11 34.52
C ASN A 292 5.29 -8.02 33.69
N GLU A 293 5.43 -8.07 32.37
CA GLU A 293 4.76 -7.11 31.48
C GLU A 293 3.38 -7.64 31.09
N LEU A 294 2.41 -6.73 30.95
CA LEU A 294 1.07 -7.02 30.49
C LEU A 294 0.35 -8.14 31.29
N VAL A 295 0.70 -8.36 32.56
CA VAL A 295 0.10 -9.44 33.36
C VAL A 295 -1.37 -9.13 33.64
N ASP A 296 -1.67 -7.88 33.98
CA ASP A 296 -3.00 -7.39 34.33
C ASP A 296 -3.66 -6.59 33.18
N ASP A 297 -3.31 -6.89 31.94
CA ASP A 297 -3.85 -6.19 30.78
C ASP A 297 -5.36 -6.45 30.62
N PRO A 298 -6.19 -5.41 30.41
CA PRO A 298 -7.65 -5.55 30.31
C PRO A 298 -8.13 -6.54 29.25
N ARG A 299 -7.34 -6.79 28.20
CA ARG A 299 -7.71 -7.68 27.07
C ARG A 299 -7.90 -9.13 27.50
N TRP A 300 -7.23 -9.57 28.55
CA TRP A 300 -7.41 -10.92 29.09
C TRP A 300 -7.95 -10.95 30.52
N MET A 301 -8.64 -9.88 30.92
CA MET A 301 -9.34 -9.88 32.21
C MET A 301 -10.37 -11.01 32.28
N GLY A 302 -10.29 -11.83 33.32
CA GLY A 302 -11.12 -13.03 33.50
C GLY A 302 -10.59 -14.31 32.84
N PHE A 303 -9.44 -14.21 32.16
CA PHE A 303 -8.71 -15.33 31.58
C PHE A 303 -7.28 -15.43 32.17
N PRO A 304 -6.62 -16.59 32.06
CA PRO A 304 -5.19 -16.66 32.40
C PRO A 304 -4.37 -15.73 31.52
N SER A 305 -3.39 -15.02 32.12
CA SER A 305 -2.45 -14.20 31.34
C SER A 305 -1.72 -15.03 30.30
N PRO A 306 -1.67 -14.60 29.03
CA PRO A 306 -1.01 -15.36 27.97
C PRO A 306 0.47 -15.64 28.27
N PRO A 307 1.01 -16.81 27.95
CA PRO A 307 2.37 -17.19 28.30
C PRO A 307 3.41 -16.35 27.51
N THR A 308 4.52 -16.02 28.13
CA THR A 308 5.64 -15.29 27.49
C THR A 308 6.32 -16.09 26.38
N SER A 309 6.20 -17.42 26.42
CA SER A 309 6.83 -18.33 25.45
C SER A 309 6.14 -18.33 24.09
N ASN A 310 4.87 -17.88 24.02
CA ASN A 310 4.09 -17.92 22.79
C ASN A 310 2.92 -16.92 22.83
N ALA A 311 2.81 -16.06 21.83
CA ALA A 311 1.79 -15.01 21.74
C ALA A 311 0.43 -15.49 21.20
N ASN A 312 0.30 -16.73 20.72
CA ASN A 312 -0.94 -17.18 20.02
C ASN A 312 -2.19 -16.96 20.85
N TYR A 313 -2.13 -17.24 22.16
CA TYR A 313 -3.27 -17.01 23.04
C TYR A 313 -3.57 -15.51 23.25
N GLY A 314 -2.53 -14.68 23.31
CA GLY A 314 -2.69 -13.22 23.36
C GLY A 314 -3.40 -12.69 22.12
N TRP A 315 -3.07 -13.21 20.93
CA TRP A 315 -3.75 -12.81 19.69
C TRP A 315 -5.23 -13.20 19.65
N ILE A 316 -5.61 -14.32 20.28
CA ILE A 316 -7.01 -14.73 20.36
C ILE A 316 -7.81 -13.82 21.29
N LEU A 317 -7.18 -13.31 22.37
CA LEU A 317 -7.82 -12.48 23.38
C LEU A 317 -7.79 -10.97 23.03
N ASN A 318 -6.93 -10.57 22.09
CA ASN A 318 -6.80 -9.19 21.66
C ASN A 318 -8.05 -8.73 20.89
#